data_cebf23ec828014f4315e8025811dac25
#
_entry.id   cebf23ec828014f4315e8025811dac25
#
_cell.length_a   1.000
_cell.length_b   1.000
_cell.length_c   1.000
_cell.angle_alpha   90.00
_cell.angle_beta   90.00
_cell.angle_gamma   90.00
#
_symmetry.space_group_name_H-M   'P 1'
#
loop_
_entity.id
_entity.type
_entity.pdbx_description
1 polymer ?
#
loop_
_entity_poly.entity_id
_entity_poly.type
_entity_poly.pdbx_seq_one_letter_code
_entity_poly.pdbx_strand_id
1 'polypeptide(L)'
;IPGLIEGASVGKGLGDAFLRHIERTAVLLHLIDAYSNDIAKDYTTIRQELARYSQALVDRPEVIVLTKIEGLDSELIDMQINALKTVAPNSDILAISALAHKGLKETLRVLVQHVAKAHAATAENDSQADATEDVPRITLSSEAKDLSWQVQKQADSTVVVYVVSGAKIEKFARRTNFSGYENVNRLRDIMKKMGITHELTRQGAQGDSVVRIGASE
;
A
#
# COMPACT_ATOMS: atom_id res chain seq x y z
N ILE A 1 -2.99 16.03 -4.96
CA ILE A 1 -1.99 15.99 -3.88
C ILE A 1 -1.97 17.35 -3.22
N PRO A 2 -2.33 17.49 -1.96
CA PRO A 2 -2.26 18.77 -1.28
C PRO A 2 -0.81 19.27 -1.30
N GLY A 3 -0.56 20.46 -1.89
CA GLY A 3 0.73 21.12 -1.81
C GLY A 3 1.67 20.97 -3.02
N LEU A 4 1.29 20.22 -4.07
CA LEU A 4 1.95 20.33 -5.38
C LEU A 4 1.26 21.46 -6.17
N ILE A 5 1.68 22.67 -5.86
CA ILE A 5 1.32 23.92 -6.55
C ILE A 5 2.62 24.54 -7.09
N GLU A 6 2.49 25.51 -7.97
CA GLU A 6 3.64 26.27 -8.47
C GLU A 6 4.53 26.77 -7.30
N GLY A 7 5.80 26.37 -7.30
CA GLY A 7 6.79 26.67 -6.25
C GLY A 7 6.83 25.67 -5.08
N ALA A 8 6.21 24.49 -5.21
CA ALA A 8 6.25 23.45 -4.17
C ALA A 8 7.67 22.96 -3.87
N SER A 9 8.53 22.88 -4.90
CA SER A 9 9.96 22.52 -4.77
C SER A 9 10.81 23.57 -4.06
N VAL A 10 10.31 24.81 -3.93
CA VAL A 10 11.03 25.93 -3.29
C VAL A 10 10.51 26.22 -1.86
N GLY A 11 9.81 25.26 -1.25
CA GLY A 11 9.33 25.35 0.13
C GLY A 11 8.00 26.08 0.34
N LYS A 12 7.25 26.39 -0.73
CA LYS A 12 5.92 26.98 -0.65
C LYS A 12 4.78 25.96 -0.45
N GLY A 13 5.07 24.80 0.08
CA GLY A 13 4.07 23.76 0.31
C GLY A 13 4.60 22.60 1.17
N LEU A 14 3.90 21.46 1.17
CA LEU A 14 4.33 20.22 1.84
C LEU A 14 5.54 19.52 1.17
N GLY A 15 6.15 20.19 0.21
CA GLY A 15 7.34 19.98 -0.62
C GLY A 15 8.10 18.67 -0.40
N ASP A 16 9.29 18.78 0.15
CA ASP A 16 10.29 17.69 0.22
C ASP A 16 9.84 16.46 1.01
N ALA A 17 9.13 16.64 2.13
CA ALA A 17 8.72 15.49 2.95
C ALA A 17 7.69 14.64 2.20
N PHE A 18 6.82 15.26 1.40
CA PHE A 18 5.82 14.58 0.61
C PHE A 18 6.45 13.91 -0.64
N LEU A 19 7.35 14.59 -1.34
CA LEU A 19 8.02 14.07 -2.54
C LEU A 19 8.85 12.82 -2.24
N ARG A 20 9.42 12.70 -1.03
CA ARG A 20 10.06 11.46 -0.55
C ARG A 20 9.10 10.26 -0.46
N HIS A 21 7.82 10.50 -0.19
CA HIS A 21 6.83 9.41 -0.22
C HIS A 21 6.52 8.98 -1.66
N ILE A 22 6.49 9.93 -2.59
CA ILE A 22 6.27 9.64 -4.01
C ILE A 22 7.45 8.85 -4.59
N GLU A 23 8.68 9.12 -4.17
CA GLU A 23 9.87 8.36 -4.60
C GLU A 23 9.78 6.84 -4.34
N ARG A 24 8.95 6.42 -3.41
CA ARG A 24 8.75 4.98 -3.09
C ARG A 24 7.66 4.32 -3.91
N THR A 25 6.93 5.07 -4.74
CA THR A 25 5.85 4.52 -5.55
C THR A 25 6.39 3.94 -6.86
N ALA A 26 5.83 2.85 -7.33
CA ALA A 26 6.22 2.23 -8.61
C ALA A 26 5.61 2.95 -9.82
N VAL A 27 4.43 3.56 -9.65
CA VAL A 27 3.64 4.22 -10.71
C VAL A 27 3.03 5.49 -10.15
N LEU A 28 2.92 6.52 -10.95
CA LEU A 28 2.24 7.77 -10.61
C LEU A 28 0.81 7.77 -11.17
N LEU A 29 -0.16 8.10 -10.31
CA LEU A 29 -1.53 8.39 -10.73
C LEU A 29 -1.75 9.90 -10.65
N HIS A 30 -1.81 10.56 -11.81
CA HIS A 30 -1.98 11.99 -11.91
C HIS A 30 -3.46 12.34 -12.11
N LEU A 31 -4.09 12.88 -11.08
CA LEU A 31 -5.49 13.28 -11.10
C LEU A 31 -5.63 14.75 -11.47
N ILE A 32 -6.41 15.05 -12.51
CA ILE A 32 -6.67 16.42 -13.00
C ILE A 32 -8.17 16.69 -12.91
N ASP A 33 -8.53 17.84 -12.37
CA ASP A 33 -9.93 18.26 -12.29
C ASP A 33 -10.44 18.68 -13.68
N ALA A 34 -11.50 18.04 -14.15
CA ALA A 34 -12.11 18.36 -15.45
C ALA A 34 -12.73 19.78 -15.51
N TYR A 35 -12.95 20.42 -14.38
CA TYR A 35 -13.44 21.80 -14.30
C TYR A 35 -12.31 22.83 -14.22
N SER A 36 -11.03 22.40 -14.33
CA SER A 36 -9.92 23.36 -14.44
C SER A 36 -9.99 24.16 -15.73
N ASN A 37 -9.61 25.43 -15.63
CA ASN A 37 -9.60 26.35 -16.77
C ASN A 37 -8.57 25.96 -17.85
N ASP A 38 -7.47 25.33 -17.47
CA ASP A 38 -6.39 24.90 -18.37
C ASP A 38 -5.71 23.64 -17.85
N ILE A 39 -6.28 22.50 -18.23
CA ILE A 39 -5.82 21.17 -17.77
C ILE A 39 -4.43 20.83 -18.31
N ALA A 40 -4.04 21.30 -19.50
CA ALA A 40 -2.71 21.07 -20.07
C ALA A 40 -1.65 21.87 -19.30
N LYS A 41 -1.97 23.09 -18.89
CA LYS A 41 -1.10 23.90 -18.03
C LYS A 41 -0.95 23.28 -16.64
N ASP A 42 -2.04 22.84 -16.03
CA ASP A 42 -2.01 22.21 -14.72
C ASP A 42 -1.11 20.94 -14.73
N TYR A 43 -1.28 20.11 -15.76
CA TYR A 43 -0.43 18.94 -15.96
C TYR A 43 1.05 19.34 -16.08
N THR A 44 1.36 20.26 -16.99
CA THR A 44 2.75 20.67 -17.25
C THR A 44 3.39 21.33 -16.04
N THR A 45 2.64 22.11 -15.26
CA THR A 45 3.12 22.73 -14.02
C THR A 45 3.56 21.68 -13.01
N ILE A 46 2.73 20.66 -12.76
CA ILE A 46 3.06 19.57 -11.84
C ILE A 46 4.26 18.77 -12.35
N ARG A 47 4.34 18.47 -13.66
CA ARG A 47 5.49 17.77 -14.25
C ARG A 47 6.79 18.55 -14.09
N GLN A 48 6.74 19.87 -14.25
CA GLN A 48 7.92 20.74 -14.02
C GLN A 48 8.34 20.74 -12.54
N GLU A 49 7.40 20.77 -11.59
CA GLU A 49 7.72 20.68 -10.16
C GLU A 49 8.35 19.32 -9.80
N LEU A 50 7.85 18.23 -10.37
CA LEU A 50 8.47 16.91 -10.20
C LEU A 50 9.88 16.86 -10.78
N ALA A 51 10.09 17.44 -11.97
CA ALA A 51 11.40 17.50 -12.61
C ALA A 51 12.43 18.32 -11.82
N ARG A 52 12.00 19.40 -11.19
CA ARG A 52 12.85 20.22 -10.33
C ARG A 52 13.32 19.47 -9.08
N TYR A 53 12.48 18.57 -8.60
CA TYR A 53 12.80 17.76 -7.42
C TYR A 53 13.69 16.56 -7.78
N SER A 54 13.27 15.74 -8.75
CA SER A 54 14.00 14.52 -9.13
C SER A 54 13.64 14.07 -10.54
N GLN A 55 14.64 13.89 -11.39
CA GLN A 55 14.47 13.34 -12.73
C GLN A 55 13.88 11.93 -12.70
N ALA A 56 14.25 11.13 -11.71
CA ALA A 56 13.72 9.77 -11.51
C ALA A 56 12.19 9.72 -11.35
N LEU A 57 11.57 10.80 -10.86
CA LEU A 57 10.11 10.91 -10.77
C LEU A 57 9.46 11.21 -12.12
N VAL A 58 10.16 11.95 -12.98
CA VAL A 58 9.67 12.23 -14.34
C VAL A 58 9.71 10.99 -15.22
N ASP A 59 10.70 10.13 -15.03
CA ASP A 59 10.89 8.91 -15.81
C ASP A 59 9.97 7.76 -15.37
N ARG A 60 9.26 7.93 -14.26
CA ARG A 60 8.33 6.90 -13.78
C ARG A 60 7.10 6.75 -14.67
N PRO A 61 6.62 5.51 -14.82
CA PRO A 61 5.33 5.27 -15.47
C PRO A 61 4.23 6.08 -14.79
N GLU A 62 3.43 6.76 -15.59
CA GLU A 62 2.28 7.49 -15.07
C GLU A 62 0.98 7.13 -15.81
N VAL A 63 -0.13 7.25 -15.10
CA VAL A 63 -1.49 7.20 -15.65
C VAL A 63 -2.15 8.53 -15.32
N ILE A 64 -2.65 9.22 -16.34
CA ILE A 64 -3.35 10.50 -16.19
C ILE A 64 -4.84 10.24 -16.15
N VAL A 65 -5.53 10.83 -15.18
CA VAL A 65 -6.95 10.64 -15.00
C VAL A 65 -7.66 11.98 -14.84
N LEU A 66 -8.52 12.27 -15.81
CA LEU A 66 -9.45 13.39 -15.73
C LEU A 66 -10.58 13.05 -14.78
N THR A 67 -10.73 13.80 -13.70
CA THR A 67 -11.70 13.54 -12.62
C THR A 67 -12.89 14.48 -12.67
N LYS A 68 -13.97 14.14 -11.95
CA LYS A 68 -15.19 14.95 -11.83
C LYS A 68 -15.91 15.17 -13.17
N ILE A 69 -15.95 14.16 -14.02
CA ILE A 69 -16.58 14.26 -15.35
C ILE A 69 -18.11 14.25 -15.30
N GLU A 70 -18.72 14.15 -14.13
CA GLU A 70 -20.16 14.28 -13.94
C GLU A 70 -20.64 15.68 -14.35
N GLY A 71 -21.61 15.72 -15.22
CA GLY A 71 -22.16 16.98 -15.74
C GLY A 71 -21.46 17.54 -16.97
N LEU A 72 -20.38 16.91 -17.44
CA LEU A 72 -19.73 17.21 -18.72
C LEU A 72 -20.29 16.30 -19.83
N ASP A 73 -20.48 16.87 -21.02
CA ASP A 73 -20.79 16.10 -22.21
C ASP A 73 -19.58 15.35 -22.75
N SER A 74 -19.82 14.36 -23.63
CA SER A 74 -18.74 13.54 -24.17
C SER A 74 -17.79 14.32 -25.06
N GLU A 75 -18.28 15.33 -25.78
CA GLU A 75 -17.47 16.15 -26.69
C GLU A 75 -16.44 16.98 -25.91
N LEU A 76 -16.86 17.55 -24.79
CA LEU A 76 -15.98 18.32 -23.92
C LEU A 76 -14.93 17.41 -23.24
N ILE A 77 -15.33 16.20 -22.79
CA ILE A 77 -14.41 15.23 -22.23
C ILE A 77 -13.37 14.83 -23.28
N ASP A 78 -13.78 14.53 -24.51
CA ASP A 78 -12.89 14.15 -25.61
C ASP A 78 -11.93 15.30 -25.98
N MET A 79 -12.42 16.55 -26.01
CA MET A 79 -11.59 17.74 -26.22
C MET A 79 -10.50 17.85 -25.15
N GLN A 80 -10.85 17.68 -23.89
CA GLN A 80 -9.91 17.72 -22.76
C GLN A 80 -8.89 16.59 -22.81
N ILE A 81 -9.32 15.36 -23.12
CA ILE A 81 -8.41 14.22 -23.32
C ILE A 81 -7.43 14.51 -24.46
N ASN A 82 -7.90 15.06 -25.57
CA ASN A 82 -7.04 15.44 -26.69
C ASN A 82 -6.05 16.54 -26.31
N ALA A 83 -6.45 17.53 -25.52
CA ALA A 83 -5.54 18.54 -24.99
C ALA A 83 -4.43 17.91 -24.14
N LEU A 84 -4.76 16.95 -23.28
CA LEU A 84 -3.75 16.21 -22.49
C LEU A 84 -2.84 15.36 -23.38
N LYS A 85 -3.36 14.73 -24.44
CA LYS A 85 -2.54 13.95 -25.39
C LYS A 85 -1.49 14.79 -26.11
N THR A 86 -1.72 16.08 -26.29
CA THR A 86 -0.70 16.96 -26.90
C THR A 86 0.51 17.19 -26.01
N VAL A 87 0.32 17.19 -24.68
CA VAL A 87 1.38 17.41 -23.69
C VAL A 87 1.91 16.11 -23.06
N ALA A 88 1.17 15.01 -23.19
CA ALA A 88 1.52 13.69 -22.65
C ALA A 88 1.17 12.57 -23.68
N PRO A 89 1.82 12.50 -24.86
CA PRO A 89 1.43 11.61 -25.95
C PRO A 89 1.61 10.12 -25.62
N ASN A 90 2.49 9.78 -24.70
CA ASN A 90 2.85 8.40 -24.35
C ASN A 90 2.16 7.90 -23.07
N SER A 91 1.36 8.73 -22.41
CA SER A 91 0.68 8.36 -21.17
C SER A 91 -0.72 7.83 -21.43
N ASP A 92 -1.15 6.85 -20.63
CA ASP A 92 -2.55 6.42 -20.61
C ASP A 92 -3.41 7.51 -19.96
N ILE A 93 -4.39 8.01 -20.70
CA ILE A 93 -5.30 9.07 -20.27
C ILE A 93 -6.72 8.50 -20.15
N LEU A 94 -7.28 8.56 -18.97
CA LEU A 94 -8.61 8.05 -18.63
C LEU A 94 -9.48 9.16 -18.07
N ALA A 95 -10.79 8.94 -18.05
CA ALA A 95 -11.75 9.86 -17.47
C ALA A 95 -12.65 9.15 -16.45
N ILE A 96 -12.82 9.74 -15.27
CA ILE A 96 -13.62 9.14 -14.20
C ILE A 96 -14.58 10.15 -13.54
N SER A 97 -15.68 9.62 -13.05
CA SER A 97 -16.47 10.22 -12.00
C SER A 97 -16.45 9.31 -10.76
N ALA A 98 -15.83 9.78 -9.70
CA ALA A 98 -15.86 9.06 -8.43
C ALA A 98 -17.27 9.07 -7.84
N LEU A 99 -18.01 10.16 -7.99
CA LEU A 99 -19.37 10.30 -7.52
C LEU A 99 -20.35 9.36 -8.24
N ALA A 100 -20.24 9.28 -9.57
CA ALA A 100 -21.09 8.42 -10.40
C ALA A 100 -20.52 7.00 -10.57
N HIS A 101 -19.41 6.65 -9.93
CA HIS A 101 -18.70 5.38 -10.06
C HIS A 101 -18.36 4.99 -11.51
N LYS A 102 -18.20 5.98 -12.40
CA LYS A 102 -17.90 5.78 -13.83
C LYS A 102 -16.40 5.76 -14.08
N GLY A 103 -15.89 4.83 -14.91
CA GLY A 103 -14.49 4.73 -15.31
C GLY A 103 -13.52 4.18 -14.25
N LEU A 104 -13.96 3.94 -13.00
CA LEU A 104 -13.08 3.52 -11.90
C LEU A 104 -12.46 2.13 -12.13
N LYS A 105 -13.25 1.17 -12.63
CA LYS A 105 -12.77 -0.21 -12.85
C LYS A 105 -11.71 -0.27 -13.95
N GLU A 106 -11.90 0.50 -15.01
CA GLU A 106 -10.94 0.63 -16.12
C GLU A 106 -9.63 1.23 -15.62
N THR A 107 -9.71 2.32 -14.86
CA THR A 107 -8.54 2.98 -14.26
C THR A 107 -7.76 2.02 -13.36
N LEU A 108 -8.44 1.28 -12.50
CA LEU A 108 -7.79 0.30 -11.62
C LEU A 108 -7.12 -0.84 -12.40
N ARG A 109 -7.74 -1.31 -13.52
CA ARG A 109 -7.12 -2.34 -14.38
C ARG A 109 -5.84 -1.84 -15.02
N VAL A 110 -5.86 -0.61 -15.56
CA VAL A 110 -4.66 0.03 -16.16
C VAL A 110 -3.57 0.19 -15.11
N LEU A 111 -3.90 0.68 -13.91
CA LEU A 111 -2.94 0.81 -12.81
C LEU A 111 -2.31 -0.52 -12.41
N VAL A 112 -3.10 -1.59 -12.29
CA VAL A 112 -2.58 -2.94 -11.98
C VAL A 112 -1.58 -3.41 -13.05
N GLN A 113 -1.87 -3.15 -14.33
CA GLN A 113 -0.94 -3.50 -15.42
C GLN A 113 0.37 -2.72 -15.34
N HIS A 114 0.32 -1.40 -15.07
CA HIS A 114 1.52 -0.58 -14.90
C HIS A 114 2.34 -1.01 -13.70
N VAL A 115 1.70 -1.28 -12.56
CA VAL A 115 2.38 -1.76 -11.35
C VAL A 115 3.04 -3.12 -11.60
N ALA A 116 2.35 -4.05 -12.26
CA ALA A 116 2.91 -5.36 -12.59
C ALA A 116 4.14 -5.23 -13.51
N LYS A 117 4.08 -4.37 -14.54
CA LYS A 117 5.22 -4.09 -15.43
C LYS A 117 6.39 -3.46 -14.67
N ALA A 118 6.13 -2.50 -13.79
CA ALA A 118 7.16 -1.84 -13.00
C ALA A 118 7.88 -2.82 -12.05
N HIS A 119 7.14 -3.72 -11.40
CA HIS A 119 7.74 -4.78 -10.57
C HIS A 119 8.54 -5.79 -11.37
N ALA A 120 8.07 -6.20 -12.57
CA ALA A 120 8.81 -7.10 -13.44
C ALA A 120 10.14 -6.49 -13.88
N ALA A 121 10.15 -5.22 -14.30
CA ALA A 121 11.36 -4.50 -14.68
C ALA A 121 12.38 -4.37 -13.52
N THR A 122 11.90 -4.21 -12.28
CA THR A 122 12.77 -4.17 -11.09
C THR A 122 13.38 -5.54 -10.81
N ALA A 123 12.59 -6.63 -10.95
CA ALA A 123 13.07 -7.99 -10.72
C ALA A 123 14.12 -8.43 -11.78
N GLU A 124 13.98 -7.98 -13.03
CA GLU A 124 14.97 -8.24 -14.10
C GLU A 124 16.29 -7.50 -13.85
N ASN A 125 16.23 -6.25 -13.37
CA ASN A 125 17.42 -5.48 -13.01
C ASN A 125 18.14 -6.05 -11.80
N ASP A 126 17.41 -6.53 -10.77
CA ASP A 126 18.00 -7.22 -9.62
C ASP A 126 18.67 -8.54 -10.01
N SER A 127 18.15 -9.23 -11.03
CA SER A 127 18.73 -10.49 -11.55
C SER A 127 20.02 -10.27 -12.35
N GLN A 128 20.23 -9.10 -12.94
CA GLN A 128 21.44 -8.75 -13.67
C GLN A 128 22.51 -8.09 -12.78
N ALA A 129 22.15 -7.58 -11.62
CA ALA A 129 23.08 -6.95 -10.67
C ALA A 129 23.83 -7.96 -9.78
N ASP A 130 23.52 -9.25 -9.86
CA ASP A 130 24.07 -10.31 -8.98
C ASP A 130 25.48 -10.78 -9.39
N ALA A 131 26.24 -10.01 -10.19
CA ALA A 131 27.60 -10.37 -10.59
C ALA A 131 28.72 -9.51 -9.98
N THR A 132 28.43 -8.37 -9.35
CA THR A 132 29.47 -7.56 -8.67
C THR A 132 28.84 -6.63 -7.64
N GLU A 133 29.21 -6.85 -6.42
CA GLU A 133 29.13 -6.08 -5.19
C GLU A 133 28.17 -6.65 -4.15
N ASP A 134 28.78 -6.89 -3.02
CA ASP A 134 28.21 -7.30 -1.73
C ASP A 134 27.20 -6.26 -1.22
N VAL A 135 26.05 -6.18 -1.87
CA VAL A 135 24.91 -5.39 -1.38
C VAL A 135 24.43 -6.09 -0.12
N PRO A 136 24.46 -5.46 1.07
CA PRO A 136 23.97 -6.11 2.28
C PRO A 136 22.51 -6.50 2.06
N ARG A 137 22.28 -7.77 1.81
CA ARG A 137 20.96 -8.38 1.79
C ARG A 137 20.31 -8.04 3.12
N ILE A 138 19.33 -7.13 3.12
CA ILE A 138 18.49 -6.89 4.28
C ILE A 138 17.62 -8.14 4.43
N THR A 139 18.22 -9.21 4.94
CA THR A 139 17.45 -10.30 5.52
C THR A 139 16.67 -9.66 6.66
N LEU A 140 15.33 -9.86 6.63
CA LEU A 140 14.48 -9.53 7.76
C LEU A 140 15.24 -9.86 9.04
N SER A 141 15.51 -8.83 9.84
CA SER A 141 16.26 -8.97 11.09
C SER A 141 15.66 -10.12 11.90
N SER A 142 16.44 -10.72 12.76
CA SER A 142 15.96 -11.76 13.70
C SER A 142 14.70 -11.29 14.47
N GLU A 143 14.50 -9.98 14.61
CA GLU A 143 13.29 -9.36 15.16
C GLU A 143 12.02 -9.60 14.32
N ALA A 144 12.11 -9.79 13.01
CA ALA A 144 10.95 -10.13 12.19
C ALA A 144 10.60 -11.63 12.27
N LYS A 145 11.58 -12.49 12.59
CA LYS A 145 11.33 -13.89 12.98
C LYS A 145 10.66 -13.98 14.36
N ASP A 146 10.98 -13.06 15.26
CA ASP A 146 10.33 -12.96 16.58
C ASP A 146 8.86 -12.52 16.52
N LEU A 147 8.38 -12.03 15.38
CA LEU A 147 6.97 -11.71 15.14
C LEU A 147 6.19 -12.91 14.60
N SER A 148 6.85 -13.99 14.19
CA SER A 148 6.19 -15.17 13.66
C SER A 148 5.51 -15.95 14.79
N TRP A 149 4.25 -16.26 14.58
CA TRP A 149 3.45 -17.12 15.44
C TRP A 149 2.76 -18.18 14.57
N GLN A 150 2.40 -19.31 15.17
CA GLN A 150 1.66 -20.40 14.53
C GLN A 150 0.53 -20.83 15.45
N VAL A 151 -0.58 -21.24 14.83
CA VAL A 151 -1.72 -21.84 15.55
C VAL A 151 -1.87 -23.28 15.04
N GLN A 152 -1.85 -24.23 15.95
CA GLN A 152 -2.06 -25.64 15.64
C GLN A 152 -3.26 -26.17 16.43
N LYS A 153 -4.16 -26.87 15.73
CA LYS A 153 -5.29 -27.54 16.35
C LYS A 153 -4.87 -28.94 16.79
N GLN A 154 -4.92 -29.19 18.09
CA GLN A 154 -4.70 -30.51 18.68
C GLN A 154 -6.05 -31.06 19.16
N ALA A 155 -6.46 -32.20 18.60
CA ALA A 155 -7.62 -32.93 19.07
C ALA A 155 -7.13 -33.99 20.06
N ASP A 156 -7.31 -33.75 21.34
CA ASP A 156 -7.18 -34.79 22.34
C ASP A 156 -8.57 -35.40 22.59
N SER A 157 -8.65 -36.62 23.01
CA SER A 157 -9.84 -37.53 22.93
C SER A 157 -11.16 -36.93 23.44
N THR A 158 -11.16 -35.79 24.10
CA THR A 158 -12.38 -35.17 24.67
C THR A 158 -12.49 -33.65 24.47
N VAL A 159 -11.39 -32.93 24.21
CA VAL A 159 -11.41 -31.45 24.08
C VAL A 159 -10.50 -31.02 22.94
N VAL A 160 -11.00 -30.09 22.10
CA VAL A 160 -10.19 -29.45 21.08
C VAL A 160 -9.37 -28.33 21.72
N VAL A 161 -8.05 -28.45 21.69
CA VAL A 161 -7.11 -27.45 22.21
C VAL A 161 -6.39 -26.78 21.03
N TYR A 162 -6.38 -25.46 21.02
CA TYR A 162 -5.61 -24.67 20.06
C TYR A 162 -4.27 -24.28 20.69
N VAL A 163 -3.17 -24.73 20.12
CA VAL A 163 -1.83 -24.42 20.59
C VAL A 163 -1.29 -23.24 19.77
N VAL A 164 -0.98 -22.15 20.47
CA VAL A 164 -0.37 -20.96 19.89
C VAL A 164 1.10 -20.93 20.28
N SER A 165 1.99 -20.97 19.30
CA SER A 165 3.45 -20.89 19.49
C SER A 165 4.00 -19.63 18.81
N GLY A 166 5.05 -19.04 19.40
CA GLY A 166 5.75 -17.87 18.87
C GLY A 166 6.47 -17.11 19.97
N ALA A 167 7.74 -16.74 19.74
CA ALA A 167 8.62 -16.16 20.76
C ALA A 167 8.00 -14.95 21.48
N LYS A 168 7.35 -14.06 20.74
CA LYS A 168 6.75 -12.84 21.28
C LYS A 168 5.52 -13.13 22.14
N ILE A 169 4.58 -13.93 21.65
CA ILE A 169 3.34 -14.23 22.39
C ILE A 169 3.62 -15.08 23.62
N GLU A 170 4.54 -16.04 23.54
CA GLU A 170 4.95 -16.85 24.70
C GLU A 170 5.62 -16.00 25.78
N LYS A 171 6.47 -15.01 25.39
CA LYS A 171 7.07 -14.07 26.32
C LYS A 171 6.02 -13.24 27.06
N PHE A 172 4.95 -12.83 26.37
CA PHE A 172 3.83 -12.13 27.01
C PHE A 172 3.04 -13.05 27.93
N ALA A 173 2.75 -14.27 27.50
CA ALA A 173 2.02 -15.25 28.33
C ALA A 173 2.77 -15.58 29.62
N ARG A 174 4.09 -15.82 29.58
CA ARG A 174 4.92 -16.08 30.79
C ARG A 174 4.92 -14.93 31.80
N ARG A 175 4.70 -13.70 31.35
CA ARG A 175 4.66 -12.50 32.20
C ARG A 175 3.26 -12.16 32.68
N THR A 176 2.24 -12.82 32.15
CA THR A 176 0.85 -12.57 32.48
C THR A 176 0.45 -13.36 33.72
N ASN A 177 -0.02 -12.68 34.77
CA ASN A 177 -0.64 -13.33 35.89
C ASN A 177 -2.09 -13.68 35.53
N PHE A 178 -2.38 -14.97 35.36
CA PHE A 178 -3.69 -15.47 34.95
C PHE A 178 -4.76 -15.41 36.04
N SER A 179 -4.39 -15.09 37.28
CA SER A 179 -5.36 -14.92 38.38
C SER A 179 -6.16 -13.61 38.27
N GLY A 180 -5.71 -12.64 37.47
CA GLY A 180 -6.37 -11.35 37.32
C GLY A 180 -7.11 -11.25 35.98
N TYR A 181 -8.41 -10.94 36.00
CA TYR A 181 -9.25 -10.77 34.81
C TYR A 181 -8.68 -9.72 33.83
N GLU A 182 -8.19 -8.60 34.36
CA GLU A 182 -7.61 -7.51 33.52
C GLU A 182 -6.36 -7.96 32.79
N ASN A 183 -5.52 -8.77 33.40
CA ASN A 183 -4.30 -9.28 32.80
C ASN A 183 -4.60 -10.24 31.63
N VAL A 184 -5.61 -11.09 31.80
CA VAL A 184 -6.08 -12.01 30.74
C VAL A 184 -6.67 -11.21 29.56
N ASN A 185 -7.46 -10.17 29.84
CA ASN A 185 -7.99 -9.31 28.78
C ASN A 185 -6.88 -8.58 28.02
N ARG A 186 -5.86 -8.09 28.72
CA ARG A 186 -4.69 -7.48 28.08
C ARG A 186 -3.95 -8.45 27.15
N LEU A 187 -3.82 -9.72 27.54
CA LEU A 187 -3.22 -10.75 26.70
C LEU A 187 -4.10 -11.03 25.47
N ARG A 188 -5.43 -11.07 25.62
CA ARG A 188 -6.38 -11.20 24.50
C ARG A 188 -6.28 -10.04 23.51
N ASP A 189 -6.12 -8.81 24.00
CA ASP A 189 -5.93 -7.63 23.15
C ASP A 189 -4.61 -7.69 22.37
N ILE A 190 -3.55 -8.20 22.98
CA ILE A 190 -2.27 -8.44 22.31
C ILE A 190 -2.44 -9.50 21.20
N MET A 191 -3.10 -10.61 21.49
CA MET A 191 -3.40 -11.66 20.51
C MET A 191 -4.24 -11.12 19.36
N LYS A 192 -5.23 -10.26 19.63
CA LYS A 192 -6.04 -9.59 18.62
C LYS A 192 -5.19 -8.68 17.72
N LYS A 193 -4.32 -7.85 18.30
CA LYS A 193 -3.39 -6.97 17.56
C LYS A 193 -2.37 -7.73 16.74
N MET A 194 -1.96 -8.91 17.17
CA MET A 194 -1.05 -9.79 16.43
C MET A 194 -1.76 -10.62 15.35
N GLY A 195 -3.08 -10.56 15.21
CA GLY A 195 -3.85 -11.34 14.26
C GLY A 195 -4.13 -12.79 14.68
N ILE A 196 -3.65 -13.24 15.84
CA ILE A 196 -3.80 -14.61 16.36
C ILE A 196 -5.27 -14.94 16.57
N THR A 197 -6.06 -14.02 17.12
CA THR A 197 -7.50 -14.22 17.33
C THR A 197 -8.24 -14.49 16.01
N HIS A 198 -7.89 -13.79 14.95
CA HIS A 198 -8.48 -14.00 13.63
C HIS A 198 -8.18 -15.41 13.10
N GLU A 199 -6.94 -15.87 13.26
CA GLU A 199 -6.52 -17.21 12.82
C GLU A 199 -7.21 -18.30 13.64
N LEU A 200 -7.35 -18.13 14.98
CA LEU A 200 -8.09 -19.04 15.85
C LEU A 200 -9.55 -19.18 15.37
N THR A 201 -10.22 -18.07 15.08
CA THR A 201 -11.59 -18.08 14.53
C THR A 201 -11.65 -18.77 13.17
N ARG A 202 -10.68 -18.54 12.30
CA ARG A 202 -10.58 -19.19 10.99
C ARG A 202 -10.44 -20.71 11.10
N GLN A 203 -9.73 -21.20 12.12
CA GLN A 203 -9.58 -22.63 12.39
C GLN A 203 -10.75 -23.23 13.18
N GLY A 204 -11.79 -22.43 13.48
CA GLY A 204 -13.03 -22.86 14.09
C GLY A 204 -13.07 -22.76 15.61
N ALA A 205 -12.18 -21.97 16.24
CA ALA A 205 -12.25 -21.69 17.67
C ALA A 205 -13.47 -20.82 17.99
N GLN A 206 -14.18 -21.17 19.05
CA GLN A 206 -15.33 -20.44 19.60
C GLN A 206 -14.96 -19.79 20.94
N GLY A 207 -15.90 -19.04 21.53
CA GLY A 207 -15.64 -18.27 22.74
C GLY A 207 -15.27 -19.11 23.99
N ASP A 208 -15.61 -20.38 23.99
CA ASP A 208 -15.36 -21.38 25.03
C ASP A 208 -14.18 -22.31 24.72
N SER A 209 -13.51 -22.12 23.58
CA SER A 209 -12.40 -22.97 23.15
C SER A 209 -11.18 -22.79 24.05
N VAL A 210 -10.50 -23.89 24.34
CA VAL A 210 -9.26 -23.87 25.13
C VAL A 210 -8.08 -23.49 24.24
N VAL A 211 -7.38 -22.43 24.62
CA VAL A 211 -6.19 -21.95 23.95
C VAL A 211 -4.98 -22.11 24.87
N ARG A 212 -3.98 -22.85 24.41
CA ARG A 212 -2.68 -23.02 25.09
C ARG A 212 -1.64 -22.16 24.38
N ILE A 213 -0.85 -21.38 25.13
CA ILE A 213 0.21 -20.55 24.58
C ILE A 213 1.56 -21.11 25.01
N GLY A 214 2.36 -21.53 24.02
CA GLY A 214 3.65 -22.19 24.21
C GLY A 214 3.53 -23.67 24.57
N ALA A 215 4.66 -24.38 24.54
CA ALA A 215 4.75 -25.73 25.07
C ALA A 215 4.83 -25.64 26.61
N SER A 216 3.77 -26.01 27.29
CA SER A 216 3.87 -26.28 28.74
C SER A 216 4.58 -27.60 28.92
N GLU A 217 5.79 -27.60 29.47
CA GLU A 217 6.20 -28.67 30.36
C GLU A 217 5.56 -28.47 31.72
#